data_3852db2e98a36fb0222acaf7711d9a48
#
_entry.id   3852db2e98a36fb0222acaf7711d9a48
#
_cell.length_a   1.000
_cell.length_b   1.000
_cell.length_c   1.000
_cell.angle_alpha   90.00
_cell.angle_beta   90.00
_cell.angle_gamma   90.00
#
_symmetry.space_group_name_H-M   'P 1'
#
loop_
_entity.id
_entity.type
_entity.pdbx_description
1 polymer ?
#
loop_
_entity_poly.entity_id
_entity_poly.type
_entity_poly.pdbx_seq_one_letter_code
_entity_poly.pdbx_strand_id
1 'polypeptide(L)'
;MEYKMGLQSKYFNLIKKSEKTVEVRLNDAKRQKLKIGDIIEFCEEPDRDNKIDTIVVGLDKYNSFSDAIDDKGIKYFTNEDKSSYLTDLEKYYPKDKQEENGVLTITVSKVEKREKSCGAVVFKNINDKLHVLLIHHNLGHWGIPKGHVEGAEVEVETAKREVLEETGIETEVIPGFRETITYSPKKNVLKDVIFFIGKSMSDNLTPQLEEVQEVGFIPVDRALEVITYAEEKDILKKAIGYIEKNNLKY
;
A
#
# COMPACT_ATOMS: atom_id res chain seq x y z
N MET A 1 2.32 -2.72 4.76
CA MET A 1 1.44 -3.10 5.91
C MET A 1 0.99 -1.81 6.59
N GLU A 2 -0.21 -1.79 7.17
CA GLU A 2 -0.74 -0.60 7.85
C GLU A 2 -0.62 -0.75 9.37
N TYR A 3 -0.03 0.24 10.02
CA TYR A 3 0.16 0.29 11.47
C TYR A 3 -0.61 1.49 12.05
N LYS A 4 -1.16 1.34 13.26
CA LYS A 4 -1.80 2.43 14.01
C LYS A 4 -0.99 2.81 15.24
N MET A 5 -0.71 4.10 15.39
CA MET A 5 0.06 4.64 16.53
C MET A 5 -0.61 5.89 17.10
N GLY A 6 -0.80 5.91 18.42
CA GLY A 6 -1.28 7.10 19.13
C GLY A 6 -0.18 8.13 19.33
N LEU A 7 -0.54 9.41 19.25
CA LEU A 7 0.30 10.56 19.56
C LEU A 7 -0.45 11.56 20.42
N GLN A 8 0.25 12.16 21.40
CA GLN A 8 -0.26 13.34 22.09
C GLN A 8 -0.53 14.47 21.08
N SER A 9 -1.57 15.27 21.34
CA SER A 9 -2.00 16.37 20.45
C SER A 9 -0.85 17.27 20.00
N LYS A 10 0.11 17.62 20.89
CA LYS A 10 1.26 18.44 20.52
C LYS A 10 2.12 17.83 19.42
N TYR A 11 2.44 16.54 19.50
CA TYR A 11 3.27 15.85 18.51
C TYR A 11 2.48 15.51 17.25
N PHE A 12 1.19 15.18 17.39
CA PHE A 12 0.28 14.99 16.26
C PHE A 12 0.21 16.25 15.39
N ASN A 13 0.05 17.43 16.01
CA ASN A 13 -0.01 18.70 15.30
C ASN A 13 1.32 19.06 14.60
N LEU A 14 2.46 18.68 15.16
CA LEU A 14 3.77 18.87 14.50
C LEU A 14 3.90 17.98 13.25
N ILE A 15 3.44 16.72 13.29
CA ILE A 15 3.39 15.87 12.09
C ILE A 15 2.42 16.45 11.05
N LYS A 16 1.24 16.91 11.48
CA LYS A 16 0.25 17.54 10.61
C LYS A 16 0.82 18.72 9.82
N LYS A 17 1.69 19.51 10.45
CA LYS A 17 2.39 20.64 9.84
C LYS A 17 3.68 20.26 9.11
N SER A 18 4.07 18.98 9.13
CA SER A 18 5.36 18.48 8.61
C SER A 18 6.61 19.09 9.33
N GLU A 19 6.42 19.60 10.53
CA GLU A 19 7.49 20.12 11.41
C GLU A 19 8.20 18.96 12.13
N LYS A 20 7.45 17.92 12.55
CA LYS A 20 7.98 16.66 13.05
C LYS A 20 7.99 15.62 11.93
N THR A 21 9.17 15.12 11.59
CA THR A 21 9.36 14.11 10.55
C THR A 21 9.99 12.81 11.08
N VAL A 22 10.42 12.81 12.34
CA VAL A 22 10.97 11.63 13.00
C VAL A 22 10.16 11.32 14.24
N GLU A 23 9.56 10.14 14.26
CA GLU A 23 8.92 9.54 15.44
C GLU A 23 9.91 8.63 16.14
N VAL A 24 9.81 8.50 17.48
CA VAL A 24 10.61 7.56 18.28
C VAL A 24 9.75 6.59 19.07
N ARG A 25 10.19 5.37 19.14
CA ARG A 25 9.59 4.29 19.93
C ARG A 25 10.67 3.35 20.48
N LEU A 26 10.30 2.52 21.47
CA LEU A 26 11.12 1.36 21.80
C LEU A 26 11.16 0.41 20.59
N ASN A 27 12.31 -0.21 20.34
CA ASN A 27 12.49 -1.19 19.26
C ASN A 27 11.98 -2.57 19.70
N ASP A 28 10.74 -2.64 20.18
CA ASP A 28 10.07 -3.85 20.61
C ASP A 28 9.67 -4.78 19.44
N ALA A 29 9.22 -5.99 19.75
CA ALA A 29 8.85 -7.00 18.76
C ALA A 29 7.78 -6.54 17.74
N LYS A 30 6.91 -5.58 18.11
CA LYS A 30 5.93 -5.00 17.21
C LYS A 30 6.58 -4.04 16.20
N ARG A 31 7.51 -3.20 16.67
CA ARG A 31 8.17 -2.16 15.86
C ARG A 31 9.28 -2.74 14.99
N GLN A 32 9.89 -3.86 15.39
CA GLN A 32 10.88 -4.58 14.56
C GLN A 32 10.32 -5.12 13.24
N LYS A 33 8.99 -5.20 13.09
CA LYS A 33 8.31 -5.65 11.86
C LYS A 33 8.15 -4.53 10.83
N LEU A 34 8.34 -3.27 11.23
CA LEU A 34 8.23 -2.11 10.33
C LEU A 34 9.27 -2.18 9.21
N LYS A 35 8.85 -1.77 8.02
CA LYS A 35 9.70 -1.66 6.84
C LYS A 35 9.54 -0.29 6.19
N ILE A 36 10.55 0.15 5.48
CA ILE A 36 10.43 1.31 4.59
C ILE A 36 9.33 1.03 3.57
N GLY A 37 8.45 2.01 3.35
CA GLY A 37 7.25 1.88 2.52
C GLY A 37 5.99 1.48 3.29
N ASP A 38 6.09 1.03 4.56
CA ASP A 38 4.91 0.78 5.38
C ASP A 38 4.15 2.08 5.69
N ILE A 39 2.85 1.94 5.93
CA ILE A 39 1.96 3.04 6.25
C ILE A 39 1.72 3.06 7.76
N ILE A 40 1.84 4.24 8.36
CA ILE A 40 1.46 4.48 9.74
C ILE A 40 0.33 5.50 9.78
N GLU A 41 -0.85 5.08 10.26
CA GLU A 41 -1.94 5.96 10.67
C GLU A 41 -1.64 6.45 12.08
N PHE A 42 -1.22 7.72 12.21
CA PHE A 42 -1.15 8.36 13.51
C PHE A 42 -2.51 8.86 13.93
N CYS A 43 -2.90 8.55 15.17
CA CYS A 43 -4.15 9.00 15.78
C CYS A 43 -3.84 9.98 16.90
N GLU A 44 -4.59 11.08 16.97
CA GLU A 44 -4.47 12.06 18.06
C GLU A 44 -5.09 11.50 19.35
N GLU A 45 -4.30 11.42 20.42
CA GLU A 45 -4.79 11.00 21.74
C GLU A 45 -5.46 12.18 22.48
N PRO A 46 -6.53 11.96 23.29
CA PRO A 46 -7.05 10.65 23.69
C PRO A 46 -8.13 10.06 22.76
N ASP A 47 -8.85 10.88 21.99
CA ASP A 47 -10.09 10.52 21.34
C ASP A 47 -9.89 9.67 20.08
N ARG A 48 -8.72 9.78 19.43
CA ARG A 48 -8.34 9.07 18.20
C ARG A 48 -9.19 9.35 16.96
N ASP A 49 -10.00 10.39 16.99
CA ASP A 49 -10.86 10.78 15.87
C ASP A 49 -10.05 11.44 14.74
N ASN A 50 -9.08 12.27 15.12
CA ASN A 50 -8.16 12.88 14.18
C ASN A 50 -7.06 11.90 13.78
N LYS A 51 -6.81 11.77 12.46
CA LYS A 51 -5.87 10.82 11.89
C LYS A 51 -4.99 11.44 10.83
N ILE A 52 -3.76 10.95 10.72
CA ILE A 52 -2.80 11.36 9.69
C ILE A 52 -2.14 10.10 9.16
N ASP A 53 -2.27 9.85 7.86
CA ASP A 53 -1.51 8.82 7.17
C ASP A 53 -0.10 9.32 6.88
N THR A 54 0.88 8.46 7.17
CA THR A 54 2.29 8.70 6.86
C THR A 54 2.91 7.46 6.25
N ILE A 55 3.98 7.66 5.47
CA ILE A 55 4.78 6.61 4.86
C ILE A 55 6.12 6.55 5.59
N VAL A 56 6.54 5.35 5.98
CA VAL A 56 7.87 5.12 6.56
C VAL A 56 8.92 5.28 5.47
N VAL A 57 9.80 6.25 5.62
CA VAL A 57 10.89 6.53 4.64
C VAL A 57 12.28 6.25 5.20
N GLY A 58 12.41 5.96 6.49
CA GLY A 58 13.67 5.58 7.14
C GLY A 58 13.44 4.92 8.50
N LEU A 59 14.35 4.01 8.87
CA LEU A 59 14.34 3.28 10.14
C LEU A 59 15.78 3.15 10.63
N ASP A 60 16.08 3.71 11.83
CA ASP A 60 17.40 3.60 12.44
C ASP A 60 17.29 3.19 13.90
N LYS A 61 18.25 2.40 14.38
CA LYS A 61 18.27 1.86 15.73
C LYS A 61 19.34 2.55 16.57
N TYR A 62 19.00 2.82 17.85
CA TYR A 62 19.87 3.46 18.83
C TYR A 62 19.77 2.75 20.17
N ASN A 63 20.74 3.01 21.04
CA ASN A 63 20.70 2.48 22.42
C ASN A 63 19.78 3.31 23.32
N SER A 64 19.69 4.62 23.07
CA SER A 64 18.86 5.54 23.84
C SER A 64 18.17 6.59 22.98
N PHE A 65 17.13 7.24 23.52
CA PHE A 65 16.52 8.41 22.89
C PHE A 65 17.50 9.59 22.77
N SER A 66 18.42 9.76 23.72
CA SER A 66 19.44 10.78 23.67
C SER A 66 20.34 10.62 22.44
N ASP A 67 20.84 9.38 22.19
CA ASP A 67 21.69 9.07 21.03
C ASP A 67 20.95 9.35 19.70
N ALA A 68 19.67 8.95 19.64
CA ALA A 68 18.84 9.18 18.47
C ALA A 68 18.66 10.68 18.16
N ILE A 69 18.44 11.50 19.21
CA ILE A 69 18.28 12.94 19.07
C ILE A 69 19.58 13.61 18.67
N ASP A 70 20.72 13.17 19.22
CA ASP A 70 22.04 13.72 18.89
C ASP A 70 22.42 13.45 17.44
N ASP A 71 22.10 12.27 16.93
CA ASP A 71 22.38 11.91 15.54
C ASP A 71 21.46 12.63 14.55
N LYS A 72 20.14 12.61 14.77
CA LYS A 72 19.16 13.16 13.84
C LYS A 72 18.97 14.68 13.97
N GLY A 73 19.13 15.20 15.18
CA GLY A 73 18.83 16.61 15.53
C GLY A 73 17.41 16.81 16.04
N ILE A 74 17.29 17.46 17.22
CA ILE A 74 16.04 17.65 17.97
C ILE A 74 14.89 18.27 17.14
N LYS A 75 15.19 19.16 16.22
CA LYS A 75 14.21 19.85 15.36
C LYS A 75 13.32 18.93 14.52
N TYR A 76 13.76 17.69 14.27
CA TYR A 76 12.97 16.71 13.50
C TYR A 76 12.00 15.90 14.38
N PHE A 77 12.14 16.00 15.72
CA PHE A 77 11.30 15.31 16.68
C PHE A 77 10.26 16.22 17.33
N THR A 78 10.65 17.45 17.65
CA THR A 78 9.83 18.43 18.38
C THR A 78 10.38 19.84 18.18
N ASN A 79 9.58 20.83 18.56
CA ASN A 79 9.98 22.24 18.68
C ASN A 79 10.41 22.62 20.11
N GLU A 80 10.46 21.66 21.03
CA GLU A 80 10.96 21.80 22.40
C GLU A 80 12.49 21.62 22.44
N ASP A 81 13.11 22.01 23.55
CA ASP A 81 14.51 21.67 23.79
C ASP A 81 14.67 20.17 24.10
N LYS A 82 15.92 19.66 23.94
CA LYS A 82 16.23 18.24 24.12
C LYS A 82 15.89 17.74 25.52
N SER A 83 16.17 18.52 26.57
CA SER A 83 15.97 18.11 27.96
C SER A 83 14.49 17.93 28.28
N SER A 84 13.66 18.89 27.87
CA SER A 84 12.20 18.82 28.03
C SER A 84 11.61 17.63 27.29
N TYR A 85 12.05 17.39 26.05
CA TYR A 85 11.57 16.27 25.23
C TYR A 85 11.97 14.91 25.83
N LEU A 86 13.21 14.76 26.30
CA LEU A 86 13.66 13.54 26.97
C LEU A 86 12.88 13.27 28.26
N THR A 87 12.61 14.30 29.04
CA THR A 87 11.78 14.20 30.26
C THR A 87 10.37 13.69 29.95
N ASP A 88 9.79 14.15 28.84
CA ASP A 88 8.48 13.67 28.41
C ASP A 88 8.52 12.21 27.92
N LEU A 89 9.55 11.83 27.17
CA LEU A 89 9.72 10.46 26.70
C LEU A 89 9.92 9.46 27.85
N GLU A 90 10.72 9.82 28.87
CA GLU A 90 11.01 8.98 30.04
C GLU A 90 9.76 8.68 30.89
N LYS A 91 8.71 9.51 30.84
CA LYS A 91 7.41 9.22 31.48
C LYS A 91 6.74 7.98 30.92
N TYR A 92 6.96 7.70 29.63
CA TYR A 92 6.34 6.57 28.90
C TYR A 92 7.33 5.42 28.66
N TYR A 93 8.61 5.73 28.57
CA TYR A 93 9.69 4.83 28.21
C TYR A 93 10.88 4.99 29.15
N PRO A 94 10.79 4.44 30.38
CA PRO A 94 11.86 4.54 31.36
C PRO A 94 13.17 3.89 30.86
N LYS A 95 14.31 4.27 31.45
CA LYS A 95 15.64 3.91 30.96
C LYS A 95 15.89 2.40 30.89
N ASP A 96 15.40 1.64 31.85
CA ASP A 96 15.45 0.19 31.85
C ASP A 96 14.81 -0.44 30.61
N LYS A 97 13.69 0.14 30.14
CA LYS A 97 13.03 -0.30 28.91
C LYS A 97 13.79 0.07 27.64
N GLN A 98 14.50 1.19 27.65
CA GLN A 98 15.40 1.57 26.56
C GLN A 98 16.60 0.59 26.48
N GLU A 99 17.19 0.23 27.61
CA GLU A 99 18.29 -0.74 27.70
C GLU A 99 17.85 -2.15 27.23
N GLU A 100 16.64 -2.57 27.61
CA GLU A 100 16.09 -3.89 27.24
C GLU A 100 15.78 -4.00 25.73
N ASN A 101 15.19 -2.99 25.13
CA ASN A 101 14.62 -3.07 23.77
C ASN A 101 15.44 -2.29 22.74
N GLY A 102 16.24 -1.33 23.16
CA GLY A 102 16.76 -0.29 22.27
C GLY A 102 15.68 0.70 21.83
N VAL A 103 16.08 1.64 21.03
CA VAL A 103 15.24 2.70 20.48
C VAL A 103 15.21 2.62 18.96
N LEU A 104 14.04 2.86 18.39
CA LEU A 104 13.82 2.94 16.95
C LEU A 104 13.38 4.36 16.59
N THR A 105 14.09 5.01 15.67
CA THR A 105 13.58 6.17 14.97
C THR A 105 12.84 5.72 13.72
N ILE A 106 11.71 6.35 13.48
CA ILE A 106 10.85 6.12 12.34
C ILE A 106 10.74 7.43 11.60
N THR A 107 11.51 7.58 10.53
CA THR A 107 11.40 8.75 9.65
C THR A 107 10.17 8.58 8.79
N VAL A 108 9.27 9.58 8.81
CA VAL A 108 7.99 9.53 8.14
C VAL A 108 7.80 10.70 7.18
N SER A 109 7.06 10.44 6.12
CA SER A 109 6.57 11.46 5.17
C SER A 109 5.05 11.51 5.24
N LYS A 110 4.47 12.68 5.53
CA LYS A 110 3.01 12.86 5.56
C LYS A 110 2.42 12.60 4.18
N VAL A 111 1.30 11.87 4.14
CA VAL A 111 0.52 11.69 2.91
C VAL A 111 -0.23 12.98 2.62
N GLU A 112 -0.03 13.52 1.43
CA GLU A 112 -0.68 14.74 0.95
C GLU A 112 -1.74 14.45 -0.12
N LYS A 113 -1.56 13.33 -0.84
CA LYS A 113 -2.46 12.90 -1.90
C LYS A 113 -2.74 11.40 -1.80
N ARG A 114 -4.01 11.03 -1.95
CA ARG A 114 -4.42 9.64 -2.12
C ARG A 114 -5.01 9.46 -3.52
N GLU A 115 -4.43 8.55 -4.28
CA GLU A 115 -4.86 8.20 -5.63
C GLU A 115 -5.61 6.87 -5.57
N LYS A 116 -6.60 6.70 -6.45
CA LYS A 116 -7.36 5.46 -6.56
C LYS A 116 -7.31 4.95 -7.99
N SER A 117 -7.05 3.65 -8.14
CA SER A 117 -7.17 2.92 -9.39
C SER A 117 -8.04 1.69 -9.19
N CYS A 118 -8.67 1.22 -10.25
CA CYS A 118 -9.42 -0.02 -10.23
C CYS A 118 -9.04 -0.89 -11.42
N GLY A 119 -9.12 -2.21 -11.24
CA GLY A 119 -8.86 -3.19 -12.28
C GLY A 119 -9.57 -4.50 -12.02
N ALA A 120 -9.40 -5.45 -12.91
CA ALA A 120 -10.01 -6.77 -12.76
C ALA A 120 -9.07 -7.91 -13.15
N VAL A 121 -9.09 -8.98 -12.35
CA VAL A 121 -8.52 -10.28 -12.68
C VAL A 121 -9.52 -10.98 -13.61
N VAL A 122 -9.31 -10.84 -14.91
CA VAL A 122 -10.25 -11.35 -15.92
C VAL A 122 -9.88 -12.76 -16.31
N PHE A 123 -10.80 -13.70 -16.07
CA PHE A 123 -10.62 -15.10 -16.38
C PHE A 123 -11.35 -15.53 -17.63
N LYS A 124 -10.82 -16.56 -18.27
CA LYS A 124 -11.40 -17.24 -19.44
C LYS A 124 -10.93 -18.70 -19.50
N ASN A 125 -11.84 -19.62 -19.85
CA ASN A 125 -11.45 -21.00 -20.21
C ASN A 125 -11.05 -21.08 -21.67
N ILE A 126 -9.85 -21.61 -21.92
CA ILE A 126 -9.33 -21.87 -23.25
C ILE A 126 -8.82 -23.34 -23.26
N ASN A 127 -9.40 -24.19 -24.10
CA ASN A 127 -9.06 -25.61 -24.18
C ASN A 127 -9.07 -26.31 -22.80
N ASP A 128 -10.14 -26.13 -22.04
CA ASP A 128 -10.36 -26.69 -20.70
C ASP A 128 -9.33 -26.26 -19.64
N LYS A 129 -8.56 -25.22 -19.91
CA LYS A 129 -7.61 -24.62 -18.96
C LYS A 129 -8.01 -23.20 -18.62
N LEU A 130 -7.91 -22.87 -17.34
CA LEU A 130 -8.16 -21.52 -16.86
C LEU A 130 -7.00 -20.60 -17.23
N HIS A 131 -7.33 -19.49 -17.88
CA HIS A 131 -6.39 -18.43 -18.24
C HIS A 131 -6.81 -17.14 -17.56
N VAL A 132 -5.84 -16.26 -17.35
CA VAL A 132 -6.03 -14.90 -16.86
C VAL A 132 -5.46 -13.89 -17.86
N LEU A 133 -6.19 -12.78 -18.03
CA LEU A 133 -5.77 -11.66 -18.86
C LEU A 133 -4.68 -10.85 -18.15
N LEU A 134 -3.53 -10.71 -18.80
CA LEU A 134 -2.41 -9.90 -18.33
C LEU A 134 -1.97 -8.91 -19.41
N ILE A 135 -1.36 -7.82 -18.95
CA ILE A 135 -0.74 -6.81 -19.81
C ILE A 135 0.75 -6.70 -19.52
N HIS A 136 1.54 -6.45 -20.57
CA HIS A 136 2.94 -6.07 -20.47
C HIS A 136 3.05 -4.56 -20.70
N HIS A 137 3.34 -3.81 -19.65
CA HIS A 137 3.46 -2.37 -19.72
C HIS A 137 4.71 -1.91 -20.47
N ASN A 138 4.65 -0.74 -21.11
CA ASN A 138 5.80 -0.11 -21.79
C ASN A 138 7.01 0.08 -20.87
N LEU A 139 6.82 0.09 -19.56
CA LEU A 139 7.88 0.13 -18.55
C LEU A 139 8.50 -1.26 -18.24
N GLY A 140 8.12 -2.31 -18.96
CA GLY A 140 8.74 -3.63 -18.88
C GLY A 140 8.25 -4.54 -17.74
N HIS A 141 7.07 -4.28 -17.18
CA HIS A 141 6.47 -5.15 -16.15
C HIS A 141 5.16 -5.77 -16.61
N TRP A 142 4.93 -7.01 -16.17
CA TRP A 142 3.67 -7.73 -16.37
C TRP A 142 2.74 -7.53 -15.17
N GLY A 143 1.47 -7.26 -15.44
CA GLY A 143 0.48 -7.04 -14.38
C GLY A 143 -0.97 -7.27 -14.82
N ILE A 144 -1.86 -7.06 -13.88
CA ILE A 144 -3.31 -7.10 -14.07
C ILE A 144 -3.77 -5.75 -14.62
N PRO A 145 -4.63 -5.69 -15.65
CA PRO A 145 -5.12 -4.44 -16.23
C PRO A 145 -5.85 -3.59 -15.17
N LYS A 146 -5.51 -2.29 -15.11
CA LYS A 146 -6.00 -1.33 -14.11
C LYS A 146 -5.60 0.11 -14.42
N GLY A 147 -6.45 1.04 -14.11
CA GLY A 147 -6.10 2.46 -14.21
C GLY A 147 -6.90 3.36 -13.27
N HIS A 148 -6.75 4.66 -13.42
CA HIS A 148 -7.27 5.64 -12.49
C HIS A 148 -8.78 5.81 -12.58
N VAL A 149 -9.41 6.05 -11.41
CA VAL A 149 -10.82 6.48 -11.35
C VAL A 149 -10.94 7.86 -11.96
N GLU A 150 -11.83 8.05 -12.91
CA GLU A 150 -12.11 9.31 -13.57
C GLU A 150 -13.45 9.91 -13.11
N GLY A 151 -13.44 11.21 -12.86
CA GLY A 151 -14.65 11.95 -12.50
C GLY A 151 -15.41 11.34 -11.33
N ALA A 152 -16.67 10.96 -11.57
CA ALA A 152 -17.58 10.38 -10.58
C ALA A 152 -17.80 8.86 -10.78
N GLU A 153 -16.93 8.18 -11.51
CA GLU A 153 -17.04 6.73 -11.74
C GLU A 153 -17.08 5.95 -10.43
N VAL A 154 -17.90 4.90 -10.42
CA VAL A 154 -17.81 3.89 -9.35
C VAL A 154 -16.74 2.85 -9.69
N GLU A 155 -16.16 2.22 -8.67
CA GLU A 155 -15.00 1.32 -8.79
C GLU A 155 -15.15 0.23 -9.85
N VAL A 156 -16.36 -0.34 -9.98
CA VAL A 156 -16.66 -1.40 -10.96
C VAL A 156 -16.66 -0.86 -12.39
N GLU A 157 -17.17 0.34 -12.61
CA GLU A 157 -17.19 0.99 -13.93
C GLU A 157 -15.76 1.32 -14.38
N THR A 158 -14.96 1.91 -13.49
CA THR A 158 -13.53 2.13 -13.74
C THR A 158 -12.83 0.83 -14.13
N ALA A 159 -13.02 -0.25 -13.35
CA ALA A 159 -12.36 -1.52 -13.64
C ALA A 159 -12.73 -2.07 -15.02
N LYS A 160 -14.02 -1.96 -15.43
CA LYS A 160 -14.48 -2.39 -16.77
C LYS A 160 -13.90 -1.51 -17.88
N ARG A 161 -13.90 -0.19 -17.70
CA ARG A 161 -13.36 0.76 -18.67
C ARG A 161 -11.86 0.51 -18.89
N GLU A 162 -11.09 0.40 -17.82
CA GLU A 162 -9.64 0.20 -17.89
C GLU A 162 -9.29 -1.15 -18.56
N VAL A 163 -10.00 -2.24 -18.21
CA VAL A 163 -9.80 -3.52 -18.90
C VAL A 163 -10.08 -3.38 -20.40
N LEU A 164 -11.15 -2.70 -20.76
CA LEU A 164 -11.51 -2.50 -22.19
C LEU A 164 -10.47 -1.63 -22.90
N GLU A 165 -10.05 -0.51 -22.31
CA GLU A 165 -9.07 0.42 -22.89
C GLU A 165 -7.69 -0.22 -23.07
N GLU A 166 -7.15 -0.85 -22.01
CA GLU A 166 -5.82 -1.45 -22.06
C GLU A 166 -5.74 -2.74 -22.89
N THR A 167 -6.88 -3.47 -23.08
CA THR A 167 -6.84 -4.83 -23.64
C THR A 167 -7.81 -5.10 -24.78
N GLY A 168 -8.82 -4.25 -24.99
CA GLY A 168 -9.92 -4.48 -25.94
C GLY A 168 -10.97 -5.51 -25.46
N ILE A 169 -10.83 -6.03 -24.23
CA ILE A 169 -11.72 -7.08 -23.71
C ILE A 169 -12.90 -6.50 -22.94
N GLU A 170 -14.12 -6.77 -23.43
CA GLU A 170 -15.34 -6.53 -22.65
C GLU A 170 -15.40 -7.52 -21.47
N THR A 171 -15.73 -6.99 -20.27
CA THR A 171 -15.67 -7.76 -19.04
C THR A 171 -16.95 -7.64 -18.22
N GLU A 172 -17.46 -8.79 -17.78
CA GLU A 172 -18.50 -8.87 -16.75
C GLU A 172 -17.81 -9.02 -15.37
N VAL A 173 -18.05 -8.08 -14.46
CA VAL A 173 -17.50 -8.17 -13.09
C VAL A 173 -18.39 -9.08 -12.24
N ILE A 174 -17.76 -10.07 -11.61
CA ILE A 174 -18.41 -11.02 -10.72
C ILE A 174 -18.49 -10.44 -9.31
N PRO A 175 -19.69 -10.36 -8.72
CA PRO A 175 -19.85 -9.79 -7.38
C PRO A 175 -19.23 -10.65 -6.28
N GLY A 176 -18.89 -10.01 -5.14
CA GLY A 176 -18.45 -10.69 -3.92
C GLY A 176 -16.94 -10.77 -3.74
N PHE A 177 -16.13 -10.43 -4.74
CA PHE A 177 -14.68 -10.28 -4.60
C PHE A 177 -14.29 -8.82 -4.78
N ARG A 178 -13.61 -8.26 -3.79
CA ARG A 178 -13.02 -6.93 -3.81
C ARG A 178 -11.80 -6.92 -2.91
N GLU A 179 -10.63 -6.83 -3.50
CA GLU A 179 -9.35 -6.77 -2.80
C GLU A 179 -8.65 -5.45 -3.10
N THR A 180 -7.87 -4.96 -2.14
CA THR A 180 -7.15 -3.70 -2.28
C THR A 180 -5.67 -3.89 -1.98
N ILE A 181 -4.82 -3.32 -2.83
CA ILE A 181 -3.40 -3.09 -2.54
C ILE A 181 -3.21 -1.59 -2.32
N THR A 182 -2.45 -1.22 -1.27
CA THR A 182 -2.07 0.16 -1.03
C THR A 182 -0.54 0.28 -1.01
N TYR A 183 0.00 1.20 -1.79
CA TYR A 183 1.44 1.49 -1.84
C TYR A 183 1.70 2.97 -2.13
N SER A 184 2.97 3.38 -1.97
CA SER A 184 3.42 4.73 -2.29
C SER A 184 4.16 4.73 -3.64
N PRO A 185 3.56 5.25 -4.73
CA PRO A 185 4.22 5.34 -6.03
C PRO A 185 5.30 6.43 -6.08
N LYS A 186 5.17 7.44 -5.22
CA LYS A 186 6.09 8.57 -5.08
C LYS A 186 5.93 9.23 -3.72
N LYS A 187 6.87 10.12 -3.37
CA LYS A 187 6.86 10.84 -2.09
C LYS A 187 5.50 11.51 -1.83
N ASN A 188 5.00 11.40 -0.61
CA ASN A 188 3.76 12.00 -0.09
C ASN A 188 2.47 11.53 -0.78
N VAL A 189 2.52 10.49 -1.60
CA VAL A 189 1.35 9.95 -2.31
C VAL A 189 1.11 8.51 -1.90
N LEU A 190 -0.13 8.19 -1.52
CA LEU A 190 -0.62 6.81 -1.43
C LEU A 190 -1.51 6.50 -2.62
N LYS A 191 -1.39 5.30 -3.13
CA LYS A 191 -2.26 4.78 -4.20
C LYS A 191 -2.94 3.51 -3.73
N ASP A 192 -4.28 3.54 -3.72
CA ASP A 192 -5.11 2.37 -3.53
C ASP A 192 -5.45 1.78 -4.90
N VAL A 193 -5.19 0.50 -5.10
CA VAL A 193 -5.61 -0.23 -6.29
C VAL A 193 -6.59 -1.30 -5.89
N ILE A 194 -7.82 -1.18 -6.38
CA ILE A 194 -8.93 -2.08 -6.09
C ILE A 194 -9.06 -3.07 -7.26
N PHE A 195 -9.08 -4.36 -6.92
CA PHE A 195 -9.24 -5.44 -7.89
C PHE A 195 -10.54 -6.20 -7.68
N PHE A 196 -11.21 -6.45 -8.79
CA PHE A 196 -12.37 -7.31 -8.90
C PHE A 196 -12.03 -8.61 -9.64
N ILE A 197 -12.94 -9.58 -9.66
CA ILE A 197 -12.89 -10.69 -10.59
C ILE A 197 -13.78 -10.37 -11.79
N GLY A 198 -13.27 -10.62 -12.98
CA GLY A 198 -13.99 -10.46 -14.24
C GLY A 198 -14.07 -11.76 -15.05
N LYS A 199 -15.13 -11.87 -15.84
CA LYS A 199 -15.28 -12.87 -16.88
C LYS A 199 -15.13 -12.18 -18.23
N SER A 200 -14.32 -12.75 -19.12
CA SER A 200 -14.19 -12.24 -20.49
C SER A 200 -15.49 -12.48 -21.27
N MET A 201 -15.98 -11.42 -21.89
CA MET A 201 -17.19 -11.44 -22.73
C MET A 201 -16.88 -11.32 -24.23
N SER A 202 -15.60 -11.12 -24.58
CA SER A 202 -15.13 -10.99 -25.96
C SER A 202 -13.78 -11.70 -26.14
N ASP A 203 -13.33 -11.80 -27.39
CA ASP A 203 -12.10 -12.51 -27.77
C ASP A 203 -11.04 -11.60 -28.42
N ASN A 204 -11.42 -10.37 -28.77
CA ASN A 204 -10.58 -9.47 -29.55
C ASN A 204 -9.60 -8.72 -28.63
N LEU A 205 -8.37 -9.19 -28.57
CA LEU A 205 -7.28 -8.52 -27.88
C LEU A 205 -6.77 -7.35 -28.71
N THR A 206 -6.79 -6.15 -28.14
CA THR A 206 -6.29 -4.93 -28.78
C THR A 206 -5.55 -4.10 -27.71
N PRO A 207 -4.21 -4.16 -27.66
CA PRO A 207 -3.45 -3.40 -26.67
C PRO A 207 -3.53 -1.90 -26.97
N GLN A 208 -3.65 -1.08 -25.93
CA GLN A 208 -3.48 0.36 -25.98
C GLN A 208 -1.97 0.68 -26.06
N LEU A 209 -1.44 0.84 -27.26
CA LEU A 209 0.01 0.91 -27.51
C LEU A 209 0.73 2.05 -26.81
N GLU A 210 0.03 3.09 -26.36
CA GLU A 210 0.59 4.18 -25.59
C GLU A 210 1.10 3.71 -24.21
N GLU A 211 0.45 2.70 -23.61
CA GLU A 211 0.76 2.23 -22.25
C GLU A 211 1.15 0.75 -22.20
N VAL A 212 0.69 -0.06 -23.15
CA VAL A 212 0.76 -1.51 -23.15
C VAL A 212 1.48 -2.02 -24.40
N GLN A 213 2.58 -2.76 -24.22
CA GLN A 213 3.32 -3.42 -25.32
C GLN A 213 2.63 -4.68 -25.82
N GLU A 214 2.09 -5.47 -24.90
CA GLU A 214 1.52 -6.78 -25.18
C GLU A 214 0.37 -7.07 -24.23
N VAL A 215 -0.66 -7.74 -24.73
CA VAL A 215 -1.79 -8.24 -23.95
C VAL A 215 -2.05 -9.69 -24.31
N GLY A 216 -2.42 -10.52 -23.33
CA GLY A 216 -2.70 -11.92 -23.59
C GLY A 216 -3.39 -12.65 -22.45
N PHE A 217 -4.11 -13.71 -22.83
CA PHE A 217 -4.61 -14.70 -21.88
C PHE A 217 -3.52 -15.73 -21.60
N ILE A 218 -3.01 -15.76 -20.37
CA ILE A 218 -1.93 -16.63 -19.93
C ILE A 218 -2.49 -17.70 -18.99
N PRO A 219 -2.12 -18.99 -19.12
CA PRO A 219 -2.51 -20.02 -18.17
C PRO A 219 -2.17 -19.59 -16.72
N VAL A 220 -3.10 -19.80 -15.78
CA VAL A 220 -2.97 -19.23 -14.41
C VAL A 220 -1.71 -19.69 -13.67
N ASP A 221 -1.23 -20.91 -13.91
CA ASP A 221 0.03 -21.41 -13.36
C ASP A 221 1.23 -20.59 -13.86
N ARG A 222 1.29 -20.30 -15.17
CA ARG A 222 2.32 -19.46 -15.78
C ARG A 222 2.18 -18.00 -15.39
N ALA A 223 0.96 -17.49 -15.24
CA ALA A 223 0.69 -16.12 -14.84
C ALA A 223 1.33 -15.77 -13.49
N LEU A 224 1.31 -16.69 -12.52
CA LEU A 224 1.98 -16.52 -11.22
C LEU A 224 3.50 -16.40 -11.32
N GLU A 225 4.12 -16.95 -12.38
CA GLU A 225 5.55 -16.76 -12.65
C GLU A 225 5.82 -15.41 -13.32
N VAL A 226 4.97 -15.03 -14.28
CA VAL A 226 5.13 -13.88 -15.18
C VAL A 226 4.84 -12.54 -14.49
N ILE A 227 3.77 -12.44 -13.70
CA ILE A 227 3.44 -11.19 -12.96
C ILE A 227 4.67 -10.68 -12.20
N THR A 228 4.97 -9.42 -12.35
CA THR A 228 6.20 -8.83 -11.80
C THR A 228 6.10 -8.58 -10.29
N TYR A 229 5.01 -7.98 -9.82
CA TYR A 229 4.88 -7.55 -8.43
C TYR A 229 4.24 -8.60 -7.54
N ALA A 230 4.82 -8.80 -6.36
CA ALA A 230 4.37 -9.81 -5.40
C ALA A 230 2.93 -9.57 -4.92
N GLU A 231 2.54 -8.32 -4.76
CA GLU A 231 1.20 -7.92 -4.35
C GLU A 231 0.15 -8.32 -5.38
N GLU A 232 0.41 -8.15 -6.67
CA GLU A 232 -0.50 -8.59 -7.75
C GLU A 232 -0.55 -10.12 -7.88
N LYS A 233 0.56 -10.82 -7.62
CA LYS A 233 0.57 -12.29 -7.50
C LYS A 233 -0.36 -12.77 -6.38
N ASP A 234 -0.36 -12.08 -5.25
CA ASP A 234 -1.23 -12.42 -4.12
C ASP A 234 -2.70 -12.13 -4.44
N ILE A 235 -2.99 -11.06 -5.19
CA ILE A 235 -4.35 -10.81 -5.72
C ILE A 235 -4.80 -11.96 -6.62
N LEU A 236 -3.96 -12.39 -7.57
CA LEU A 236 -4.29 -13.52 -8.47
C LEU A 236 -4.54 -14.81 -7.68
N LYS A 237 -3.69 -15.15 -6.69
CA LYS A 237 -3.91 -16.33 -5.84
C LYS A 237 -5.24 -16.27 -5.08
N LYS A 238 -5.57 -15.12 -4.50
CA LYS A 238 -6.85 -14.89 -3.81
C LYS A 238 -8.03 -15.05 -4.77
N ALA A 239 -7.91 -14.50 -5.99
CA ALA A 239 -8.95 -14.61 -7.01
C ALA A 239 -9.17 -16.07 -7.44
N ILE A 240 -8.09 -16.84 -7.67
CA ILE A 240 -8.17 -18.28 -7.97
C ILE A 240 -8.88 -19.04 -6.82
N GLY A 241 -8.44 -18.82 -5.57
CA GLY A 241 -9.07 -19.45 -4.40
C GLY A 241 -10.55 -19.07 -4.24
N TYR A 242 -10.93 -17.85 -4.61
CA TYR A 242 -12.33 -17.42 -4.58
C TYR A 242 -13.18 -18.15 -5.62
N ILE A 243 -12.71 -18.26 -6.87
CA ILE A 243 -13.46 -18.95 -7.93
C ILE A 243 -13.59 -20.46 -7.67
N GLU A 244 -12.55 -21.11 -7.14
CA GLU A 244 -12.57 -22.52 -6.74
C GLU A 244 -13.60 -22.75 -5.62
N LYS A 245 -13.53 -21.94 -4.54
CA LYS A 245 -14.44 -22.03 -3.40
C LYS A 245 -15.91 -21.86 -3.78
N ASN A 246 -16.19 -20.99 -4.75
CA ASN A 246 -17.57 -20.69 -5.18
C ASN A 246 -18.00 -21.46 -6.43
N ASN A 247 -17.19 -22.42 -6.93
CA ASN A 247 -17.46 -23.23 -8.12
C ASN A 247 -17.85 -22.38 -9.36
N LEU A 248 -17.21 -21.21 -9.52
CA LEU A 248 -17.49 -20.32 -10.66
C LEU A 248 -16.89 -20.90 -11.95
N LYS A 249 -17.66 -20.83 -13.05
CA LYS A 249 -17.24 -21.30 -14.37
C LYS A 249 -17.03 -20.11 -15.31
N TYR A 250 -15.94 -20.14 -16.06
CA TYR A 250 -15.50 -19.07 -16.97
C TYR A 250 -15.44 -19.56 -18.41
#